data_ae341516dd6ce4d43e0dd3f791aadf19
#
_entry.id   ae341516dd6ce4d43e0dd3f791aadf19
#
_cell.length_a   1.000
_cell.length_b   1.000
_cell.length_c   1.000
_cell.angle_alpha   90.00
_cell.angle_beta   90.00
_cell.angle_gamma   90.00
#
_symmetry.space_group_name_H-M   'P 1'
#
loop_
_entity.id
_entity.type
_entity.pdbx_description
1 polymer ?
#
loop_
_entity_poly.entity_id
_entity_poly.type
_entity_poly.pdbx_seq_one_letter_code
_entity_poly.pdbx_strand_id
1 'polypeptide(L)'
;MSNIVSSLRPEGYEQDRKQQESIWPEIYRAQQNGLVMQGLATGLEHLEAPVRDEKGKVVGIEEQPCLIVFLDTDVRVIIPLSASGVSNEERLRFLLGKQVAFKVKAVDRDINLVVASRQEALQQIANLTWKELEVGKTRDAVFRRVGRKYGMVDLGGVYTILKAENASHGYIEDLREKYQAGDTVTVAITGLDKEKKEVTVSLKPLLADPWQTVPSKYKLGGMYIGVVTGNSESGFFVTLETGVYSRVNHPKFIRIDVGDKVILQIQGINAESKRIRAVITANITGKRF
;
A
#
# COMPACT_ATOMS: atom_id res chain seq x y z
N MET A 1 16.01 -4.76 -31.25
CA MET A 1 15.09 -4.18 -32.25
C MET A 1 15.64 -4.56 -33.62
N SER A 2 14.84 -5.26 -34.41
CA SER A 2 15.28 -5.72 -35.74
C SER A 2 15.08 -4.59 -36.76
N ASN A 3 16.18 -4.10 -37.35
CA ASN A 3 16.19 -3.08 -38.39
C ASN A 3 15.99 -3.72 -39.80
N ILE A 4 15.26 -4.81 -39.86
CA ILE A 4 14.98 -5.48 -41.15
C ILE A 4 13.86 -4.74 -41.87
N VAL A 5 14.18 -4.11 -42.99
CA VAL A 5 13.19 -3.49 -43.89
C VAL A 5 12.38 -4.63 -44.54
N SER A 6 11.13 -4.81 -44.13
CA SER A 6 10.26 -5.90 -44.58
C SER A 6 9.41 -5.55 -45.83
N SER A 7 9.53 -4.33 -46.38
CA SER A 7 8.83 -3.91 -47.57
C SER A 7 9.66 -2.92 -48.40
N LEU A 8 9.69 -3.07 -49.72
CA LEU A 8 10.28 -2.13 -50.67
C LEU A 8 9.41 -0.86 -50.72
N ARG A 9 9.74 0.12 -49.91
CA ARG A 9 9.12 1.45 -49.94
C ARG A 9 10.16 2.47 -50.40
N PRO A 10 9.75 3.58 -51.04
CA PRO A 10 10.67 4.63 -51.44
C PRO A 10 11.46 5.18 -50.22
N GLU A 11 12.71 5.52 -50.43
CA GLU A 11 13.53 6.16 -49.44
C GLU A 11 12.88 7.51 -49.06
N GLY A 12 12.71 7.77 -47.76
CA GLY A 12 11.99 8.94 -47.25
C GLY A 12 10.48 8.73 -47.05
N TYR A 13 9.95 7.52 -47.31
CA TYR A 13 8.56 7.22 -46.94
C TYR A 13 8.46 7.16 -45.40
N GLU A 14 8.05 8.25 -44.81
CA GLU A 14 7.57 8.24 -43.43
C GLU A 14 6.26 7.44 -43.38
N GLN A 15 6.26 6.33 -42.65
CA GLN A 15 5.00 5.71 -42.29
C GLN A 15 4.18 6.80 -41.61
N ASP A 16 2.97 7.07 -42.13
CA ASP A 16 2.01 7.89 -41.40
C ASP A 16 2.07 7.44 -39.96
N ARG A 17 2.61 8.31 -39.07
CA ARG A 17 2.46 8.15 -37.63
C ARG A 17 0.99 7.84 -37.50
N LYS A 18 0.62 6.67 -36.99
CA LYS A 18 -0.76 6.35 -36.62
C LYS A 18 -1.32 7.67 -36.14
N GLN A 19 -2.35 8.19 -36.83
CA GLN A 19 -3.01 9.42 -36.40
C GLN A 19 -3.23 9.23 -34.89
N GLN A 20 -2.43 9.90 -34.09
CA GLN A 20 -2.60 9.87 -32.65
C GLN A 20 -3.97 10.48 -32.49
N GLU A 21 -4.96 9.65 -32.17
CA GLU A 21 -6.31 10.14 -31.93
C GLU A 21 -6.16 11.27 -30.94
N SER A 22 -6.55 12.47 -31.34
CA SER A 22 -6.41 13.66 -30.53
C SER A 22 -7.02 13.40 -29.16
N ILE A 23 -6.27 13.59 -28.07
CA ILE A 23 -6.74 13.39 -26.69
C ILE A 23 -7.88 14.35 -26.29
N TRP A 24 -8.10 15.39 -27.09
CA TRP A 24 -9.12 16.41 -26.80
C TRP A 24 -10.55 15.90 -26.64
N PRO A 25 -11.06 14.97 -27.48
CA PRO A 25 -12.38 14.38 -27.29
C PRO A 25 -12.52 13.69 -25.93
N GLU A 26 -11.47 13.04 -25.45
CA GLU A 26 -11.44 12.39 -24.14
C GLU A 26 -11.46 13.42 -23.01
N ILE A 27 -10.69 14.51 -23.12
CA ILE A 27 -10.67 15.60 -22.17
C ILE A 27 -12.04 16.28 -22.07
N TYR A 28 -12.69 16.60 -23.19
CA TYR A 28 -14.04 17.19 -23.20
C TYR A 28 -15.07 16.23 -22.61
N ARG A 29 -15.00 14.95 -22.96
CA ARG A 29 -15.87 13.92 -22.38
C ARG A 29 -15.67 13.82 -20.85
N ALA A 30 -14.42 13.86 -20.39
CA ALA A 30 -14.10 13.85 -18.96
C ALA A 30 -14.62 15.10 -18.27
N GLN A 31 -14.49 16.27 -18.87
CA GLN A 31 -15.03 17.53 -18.33
C GLN A 31 -16.55 17.47 -18.22
N GLN A 32 -17.26 17.14 -19.31
CA GLN A 32 -18.73 17.13 -19.37
C GLN A 32 -19.35 16.10 -18.41
N ASN A 33 -18.76 14.89 -18.35
CA ASN A 33 -19.30 13.81 -17.53
C ASN A 33 -18.68 13.77 -16.12
N GLY A 34 -17.76 14.69 -15.81
CA GLY A 34 -17.08 14.73 -14.53
C GLY A 34 -16.25 13.48 -14.24
N LEU A 35 -15.69 12.86 -15.29
CA LEU A 35 -14.86 11.66 -15.14
C LEU A 35 -13.50 12.01 -14.56
N VAL A 36 -12.92 11.04 -13.84
CA VAL A 36 -11.56 11.15 -13.32
C VAL A 36 -10.59 10.65 -14.37
N MET A 37 -9.57 11.47 -14.65
CA MET A 37 -8.42 11.14 -15.49
C MET A 37 -7.19 10.91 -14.62
N GLN A 38 -6.17 10.26 -15.20
CA GLN A 38 -4.87 10.05 -14.55
C GLN A 38 -3.74 10.45 -15.49
N GLY A 39 -2.65 10.95 -14.93
CA GLY A 39 -1.46 11.29 -15.69
C GLY A 39 -0.22 11.38 -14.79
N LEU A 40 0.95 11.32 -15.40
CA LEU A 40 2.23 11.43 -14.71
C LEU A 40 2.51 12.89 -14.36
N ALA A 41 2.76 13.18 -13.09
CA ALA A 41 3.19 14.50 -12.65
C ALA A 41 4.67 14.71 -13.03
N THR A 42 4.91 15.63 -13.95
CA THR A 42 6.24 15.83 -14.56
C THR A 42 6.96 17.10 -14.10
N GLY A 43 6.22 18.07 -13.55
CA GLY A 43 6.80 19.35 -13.17
C GLY A 43 6.04 20.06 -12.05
N LEU A 44 6.69 21.07 -11.50
CA LEU A 44 6.12 22.01 -10.55
C LEU A 44 6.51 23.43 -11.00
N GLU A 45 5.54 24.29 -11.15
CA GLU A 45 5.74 25.68 -11.58
C GLU A 45 4.87 26.62 -10.76
N HIS A 46 5.33 27.86 -10.58
CA HIS A 46 4.53 28.91 -9.99
C HIS A 46 3.77 29.65 -11.10
N LEU A 47 2.46 29.60 -11.01
CA LEU A 47 1.57 30.16 -12.03
C LEU A 47 0.42 30.92 -11.37
N GLU A 48 -0.07 31.94 -12.06
CA GLU A 48 -1.34 32.57 -11.71
C GLU A 48 -2.47 31.56 -11.92
N ALA A 49 -3.11 31.15 -10.84
CA ALA A 49 -4.16 30.16 -10.87
C ALA A 49 -5.30 30.52 -9.91
N PRO A 50 -6.54 30.06 -10.21
CA PRO A 50 -7.69 30.37 -9.36
C PRO A 50 -7.51 29.75 -7.98
N VAL A 51 -7.64 30.56 -6.95
CA VAL A 51 -7.74 30.11 -5.55
C VAL A 51 -9.18 29.80 -5.23
N ARG A 52 -9.41 28.67 -4.56
CA ARG A 52 -10.73 28.19 -4.16
C ARG A 52 -10.84 28.16 -2.65
N ASP A 53 -12.00 28.50 -2.14
CA ASP A 53 -12.36 28.33 -0.73
C ASP A 53 -12.61 26.85 -0.39
N GLU A 54 -12.83 26.57 0.90
CA GLU A 54 -13.15 25.21 1.39
C GLU A 54 -14.41 24.60 0.73
N LYS A 55 -15.27 25.45 0.17
CA LYS A 55 -16.50 25.05 -0.55
C LYS A 55 -16.27 24.87 -2.06
N GLY A 56 -15.03 25.07 -2.53
CA GLY A 56 -14.65 24.93 -3.94
C GLY A 56 -15.01 26.11 -4.83
N LYS A 57 -15.47 27.26 -4.28
CA LYS A 57 -15.77 28.46 -5.03
C LYS A 57 -14.50 29.25 -5.28
N VAL A 58 -14.34 29.81 -6.50
CA VAL A 58 -13.21 30.67 -6.85
C VAL A 58 -13.35 31.99 -6.09
N VAL A 59 -12.33 32.33 -5.30
CA VAL A 59 -12.24 33.58 -4.50
C VAL A 59 -11.29 34.61 -5.09
N GLY A 60 -10.39 34.18 -5.97
CA GLY A 60 -9.42 35.09 -6.61
C GLY A 60 -8.47 34.33 -7.55
N ILE A 61 -7.56 35.08 -8.15
CA ILE A 61 -6.42 34.55 -8.91
C ILE A 61 -5.17 35.01 -8.19
N GLU A 62 -4.30 34.07 -7.83
CA GLU A 62 -3.03 34.36 -7.15
C GLU A 62 -1.92 33.48 -7.74
N GLU A 63 -0.70 33.95 -7.63
CA GLU A 63 0.47 33.14 -7.96
C GLU A 63 0.63 32.05 -6.91
N GLN A 64 0.56 30.78 -7.35
CA GLN A 64 0.68 29.63 -6.48
C GLN A 64 1.41 28.47 -7.17
N PRO A 65 2.04 27.56 -6.40
CA PRO A 65 2.67 26.39 -6.98
C PRO A 65 1.61 25.48 -7.60
N CYS A 66 1.86 25.08 -8.84
CA CYS A 66 0.98 24.21 -9.63
C CYS A 66 1.75 22.97 -10.07
N LEU A 67 1.12 21.80 -9.88
CA LEU A 67 1.64 20.54 -10.39
C LEU A 67 1.31 20.43 -11.88
N ILE A 68 2.31 20.06 -12.68
CA ILE A 68 2.19 19.94 -14.13
C ILE A 68 2.11 18.46 -14.50
N VAL A 69 1.12 18.14 -15.35
CA VAL A 69 0.92 16.83 -15.93
C VAL A 69 0.80 17.00 -17.44
N PHE A 70 1.53 16.23 -18.22
CA PHE A 70 1.34 16.15 -19.67
C PHE A 70 0.50 14.90 -20.01
N LEU A 71 -0.60 15.12 -20.72
CA LEU A 71 -1.46 14.02 -21.19
C LEU A 71 -1.02 13.47 -22.53
N ASP A 72 -0.48 14.36 -23.37
CA ASP A 72 0.12 14.09 -24.66
C ASP A 72 1.28 15.07 -24.82
N THR A 73 2.02 14.98 -25.92
CA THR A 73 3.18 15.84 -26.19
C THR A 73 2.87 17.33 -26.02
N ASP A 74 1.63 17.74 -26.32
CA ASP A 74 1.27 19.17 -26.38
C ASP A 74 0.21 19.62 -25.37
N VAL A 75 -0.48 18.70 -24.67
CA VAL A 75 -1.56 19.08 -23.73
C VAL A 75 -1.06 19.13 -22.30
N ARG A 76 -1.06 20.33 -21.76
CA ARG A 76 -0.59 20.64 -20.42
C ARG A 76 -1.77 20.73 -19.44
N VAL A 77 -1.74 19.92 -18.39
CA VAL A 77 -2.69 19.99 -17.28
C VAL A 77 -2.01 20.65 -16.09
N ILE A 78 -2.63 21.68 -15.54
CA ILE A 78 -2.19 22.34 -14.32
C ILE A 78 -3.13 21.99 -13.17
N ILE A 79 -2.55 21.61 -12.03
CA ILE A 79 -3.26 21.34 -10.79
C ILE A 79 -2.72 22.27 -9.72
N PRO A 80 -3.44 23.37 -9.43
CA PRO A 80 -3.01 24.35 -8.43
C PRO A 80 -2.92 23.73 -7.02
N LEU A 81 -2.06 24.27 -6.16
CA LEU A 81 -1.93 23.82 -4.76
C LEU A 81 -3.28 23.82 -4.05
N SER A 82 -4.08 24.87 -4.23
CA SER A 82 -5.42 25.00 -3.65
C SER A 82 -6.41 23.91 -4.10
N ALA A 83 -6.16 23.25 -5.23
CA ALA A 83 -6.98 22.17 -5.78
C ALA A 83 -6.28 20.78 -5.75
N SER A 84 -5.10 20.71 -5.16
CA SER A 84 -4.27 19.50 -5.13
C SER A 84 -4.63 18.50 -4.03
N GLY A 85 -5.29 18.98 -2.96
CA GLY A 85 -5.58 18.19 -1.77
C GLY A 85 -4.39 17.96 -0.86
N VAL A 86 -3.31 18.74 -1.03
CA VAL A 86 -2.17 18.78 -0.10
C VAL A 86 -2.02 20.19 0.49
N SER A 87 -1.41 20.29 1.67
CA SER A 87 -1.43 21.52 2.47
C SER A 87 -0.31 22.50 2.14
N ASN A 88 0.76 22.05 1.49
CA ASN A 88 1.92 22.89 1.18
C ASN A 88 2.68 22.40 -0.05
N GLU A 89 3.58 23.26 -0.56
CA GLU A 89 4.41 22.98 -1.71
C GLU A 89 5.34 21.78 -1.53
N GLU A 90 5.90 21.58 -0.34
CA GLU A 90 6.76 20.43 -0.07
C GLU A 90 6.02 19.09 -0.32
N ARG A 91 4.76 19.01 0.14
CA ARG A 91 3.93 17.83 -0.13
C ARG A 91 3.54 17.72 -1.60
N LEU A 92 3.42 18.84 -2.31
CA LEU A 92 3.16 18.83 -3.73
C LEU A 92 4.36 18.26 -4.51
N ARG A 93 5.59 18.60 -4.09
CA ARG A 93 6.84 18.04 -4.65
C ARG A 93 6.94 16.52 -4.55
N PHE A 94 6.38 15.91 -3.49
CA PHE A 94 6.36 14.45 -3.36
C PHE A 94 5.44 13.75 -4.36
N LEU A 95 4.63 14.47 -5.11
CA LEU A 95 3.80 13.92 -6.18
C LEU A 95 4.55 13.87 -7.53
N LEU A 96 5.69 14.55 -7.67
CA LEU A 96 6.50 14.48 -8.88
C LEU A 96 6.96 13.05 -9.17
N GLY A 97 6.89 12.66 -10.43
CA GLY A 97 7.20 11.30 -10.88
C GLY A 97 6.14 10.26 -10.56
N LYS A 98 4.98 10.65 -10.00
CA LYS A 98 3.89 9.74 -9.66
C LYS A 98 2.68 9.95 -10.57
N GLN A 99 1.92 8.88 -10.77
CA GLN A 99 0.60 8.96 -11.39
C GLN A 99 -0.36 9.68 -10.43
N VAL A 100 -0.99 10.75 -10.91
CA VAL A 100 -1.96 11.52 -10.15
C VAL A 100 -3.32 11.49 -10.83
N ALA A 101 -4.36 11.29 -10.03
CA ALA A 101 -5.74 11.36 -10.49
C ALA A 101 -6.21 12.83 -10.43
N PHE A 102 -6.95 13.27 -11.43
CA PHE A 102 -7.49 14.62 -11.48
C PHE A 102 -8.82 14.68 -12.22
N LYS A 103 -9.58 15.72 -11.97
CA LYS A 103 -10.84 16.04 -12.60
C LYS A 103 -10.69 17.34 -13.39
N VAL A 104 -11.05 17.33 -14.66
CA VAL A 104 -10.97 18.49 -15.53
C VAL A 104 -11.99 19.54 -15.10
N LYS A 105 -11.54 20.79 -14.91
CA LYS A 105 -12.38 21.93 -14.49
C LYS A 105 -12.58 22.95 -15.61
N ALA A 106 -11.51 23.30 -16.27
CA ALA A 106 -11.52 24.24 -17.39
C ALA A 106 -10.56 23.76 -18.47
N VAL A 107 -10.88 24.09 -19.70
CA VAL A 107 -10.11 23.74 -20.90
C VAL A 107 -9.93 24.97 -21.73
N ASP A 108 -8.70 25.27 -22.09
CA ASP A 108 -8.32 26.28 -23.09
C ASP A 108 -7.56 25.57 -24.22
N ARG A 109 -8.21 25.42 -25.34
CA ARG A 109 -7.65 24.72 -26.50
C ARG A 109 -6.66 25.58 -27.29
N ASP A 110 -6.80 26.89 -27.23
CA ASP A 110 -5.97 27.81 -28.01
C ASP A 110 -4.52 27.78 -27.55
N ILE A 111 -4.32 27.55 -26.24
CA ILE A 111 -3.00 27.42 -25.60
C ILE A 111 -2.70 26.00 -25.10
N ASN A 112 -3.50 25.02 -25.49
CA ASN A 112 -3.38 23.62 -25.08
C ASN A 112 -3.29 23.42 -23.55
N LEU A 113 -4.09 24.17 -22.80
CA LEU A 113 -4.07 24.19 -21.35
C LEU A 113 -5.35 23.60 -20.73
N VAL A 114 -5.18 22.78 -19.72
CA VAL A 114 -6.27 22.21 -18.91
C VAL A 114 -6.05 22.56 -17.44
N VAL A 115 -7.05 23.14 -16.80
CA VAL A 115 -7.04 23.35 -15.34
C VAL A 115 -7.80 22.20 -14.69
N ALA A 116 -7.19 21.56 -13.71
CA ALA A 116 -7.76 20.37 -13.07
C ALA A 116 -7.71 20.43 -11.54
N SER A 117 -8.52 19.58 -10.90
CA SER A 117 -8.56 19.41 -9.46
C SER A 117 -8.28 17.95 -9.08
N ARG A 118 -7.21 17.72 -8.34
CA ARG A 118 -6.87 16.43 -7.75
C ARG A 118 -7.76 16.14 -6.54
N GLN A 119 -8.03 17.16 -5.73
CA GLN A 119 -8.85 17.01 -4.53
C GLN A 119 -10.25 16.49 -4.85
N GLU A 120 -10.92 17.05 -5.87
CA GLU A 120 -12.25 16.56 -6.29
C GLU A 120 -12.19 15.14 -6.87
N ALA A 121 -11.13 14.81 -7.63
CA ALA A 121 -10.93 13.46 -8.14
C ALA A 121 -10.81 12.44 -7.00
N LEU A 122 -9.96 12.72 -6.01
CA LEU A 122 -9.78 11.84 -4.85
C LEU A 122 -11.07 11.70 -4.04
N GLN A 123 -11.83 12.78 -3.89
CA GLN A 123 -13.11 12.76 -3.20
C GLN A 123 -14.15 11.91 -3.93
N GLN A 124 -14.20 12.00 -5.27
CA GLN A 124 -15.08 11.17 -6.09
C GLN A 124 -14.68 9.69 -6.01
N ILE A 125 -13.38 9.38 -6.13
CA ILE A 125 -12.85 8.01 -5.98
C ILE A 125 -13.20 7.47 -4.59
N ALA A 126 -12.97 8.25 -3.52
CA ALA A 126 -13.31 7.85 -2.16
C ALA A 126 -14.80 7.53 -2.00
N ASN A 127 -15.67 8.38 -2.55
CA ASN A 127 -17.12 8.16 -2.49
C ASN A 127 -17.56 6.86 -3.20
N LEU A 128 -16.94 6.53 -4.34
CA LEU A 128 -17.17 5.27 -5.04
C LEU A 128 -16.65 4.09 -4.22
N THR A 129 -15.43 4.22 -3.70
CA THR A 129 -14.82 3.21 -2.84
C THR A 129 -15.71 2.90 -1.64
N TRP A 130 -16.22 3.92 -0.92
CA TRP A 130 -17.11 3.71 0.24
C TRP A 130 -18.41 2.95 -0.10
N LYS A 131 -18.93 3.10 -1.32
CA LYS A 131 -20.11 2.35 -1.78
C LYS A 131 -19.79 0.87 -2.00
N GLU A 132 -18.58 0.57 -2.51
CA GLU A 132 -18.14 -0.78 -2.87
C GLU A 132 -17.56 -1.57 -1.69
N LEU A 133 -17.14 -0.88 -0.60
CA LEU A 133 -16.58 -1.55 0.56
C LEU A 133 -17.63 -2.43 1.25
N GLU A 134 -17.27 -3.70 1.46
CA GLU A 134 -18.07 -4.70 2.17
C GLU A 134 -17.16 -5.57 3.04
N VAL A 135 -17.63 -5.93 4.24
CA VAL A 135 -16.90 -6.84 5.14
C VAL A 135 -16.78 -8.22 4.48
N GLY A 136 -15.61 -8.83 4.57
CA GLY A 136 -15.29 -10.13 3.98
C GLY A 136 -14.78 -10.08 2.55
N LYS A 137 -14.93 -8.96 1.84
CA LYS A 137 -14.34 -8.77 0.50
C LYS A 137 -12.87 -8.39 0.58
N THR A 138 -12.15 -8.68 -0.50
CA THR A 138 -10.75 -8.27 -0.69
C THR A 138 -10.66 -7.04 -1.57
N ARG A 139 -9.63 -6.25 -1.37
CA ARG A 139 -9.33 -5.06 -2.18
C ARG A 139 -7.83 -4.82 -2.26
N ASP A 140 -7.37 -4.32 -3.39
CA ASP A 140 -6.01 -3.86 -3.53
C ASP A 140 -5.83 -2.52 -2.83
N ALA A 141 -4.73 -2.39 -2.14
CA ALA A 141 -4.36 -1.23 -1.36
C ALA A 141 -2.90 -0.87 -1.60
N VAL A 142 -2.58 0.41 -1.52
CA VAL A 142 -1.22 0.91 -1.69
C VAL A 142 -0.73 1.49 -0.37
N PHE A 143 0.45 1.06 0.09
CA PHE A 143 1.09 1.67 1.25
C PHE A 143 1.50 3.12 0.93
N ARG A 144 0.93 4.07 1.66
CA ARG A 144 1.30 5.49 1.58
C ARG A 144 2.39 5.85 2.59
N ARG A 145 2.41 5.16 3.71
CA ARG A 145 3.41 5.33 4.77
C ARG A 145 3.57 4.03 5.54
N VAL A 146 4.80 3.67 5.89
CA VAL A 146 5.09 2.48 6.70
C VAL A 146 5.88 2.91 7.93
N GLY A 147 5.37 2.57 9.10
CA GLY A 147 6.02 2.69 10.39
C GLY A 147 6.37 1.32 10.97
N ARG A 148 6.95 1.28 12.17
CA ARG A 148 7.38 0.03 12.80
C ARG A 148 6.22 -0.93 13.10
N LYS A 149 5.11 -0.44 13.65
CA LYS A 149 3.98 -1.26 14.13
C LYS A 149 2.71 -1.11 13.30
N TYR A 150 2.66 -0.15 12.41
CA TYR A 150 1.51 0.11 11.54
C TYR A 150 1.94 0.75 10.23
N GLY A 151 1.15 0.51 9.21
CA GLY A 151 1.26 1.17 7.92
C GLY A 151 -0.06 1.84 7.53
N MET A 152 0.02 3.01 6.91
CA MET A 152 -1.13 3.66 6.31
C MET A 152 -1.31 3.14 4.89
N VAL A 153 -2.46 2.54 4.61
CA VAL A 153 -2.83 2.02 3.30
C VAL A 153 -4.00 2.79 2.71
N ASP A 154 -3.97 2.93 1.41
CA ASP A 154 -4.98 3.62 0.59
C ASP A 154 -5.75 2.57 -0.23
N LEU A 155 -7.04 2.48 0.00
CA LEU A 155 -7.97 1.56 -0.67
C LEU A 155 -8.62 2.16 -1.94
N GLY A 156 -8.10 3.27 -2.43
CA GLY A 156 -8.69 4.08 -3.48
C GLY A 156 -9.37 5.33 -2.90
N GLY A 157 -8.55 6.26 -2.39
CA GLY A 157 -8.98 7.50 -1.74
C GLY A 157 -9.53 7.32 -0.31
N VAL A 158 -9.64 6.09 0.19
CA VAL A 158 -10.01 5.75 1.56
C VAL A 158 -8.75 5.27 2.29
N TYR A 159 -8.32 6.02 3.27
CA TYR A 159 -7.12 5.72 4.05
C TYR A 159 -7.48 4.93 5.31
N THR A 160 -6.71 3.89 5.60
CA THR A 160 -6.84 3.11 6.82
C THR A 160 -5.48 2.65 7.34
N ILE A 161 -5.48 2.13 8.56
CA ILE A 161 -4.26 1.64 9.21
C ILE A 161 -4.24 0.11 9.18
N LEU A 162 -3.21 -0.46 8.55
CA LEU A 162 -2.87 -1.86 8.69
C LEU A 162 -1.87 -2.01 9.84
N LYS A 163 -2.30 -2.65 10.93
CA LYS A 163 -1.43 -2.96 12.07
C LYS A 163 -0.54 -4.17 11.76
N ALA A 164 0.67 -4.21 12.33
CA ALA A 164 1.60 -5.33 12.19
C ALA A 164 0.97 -6.67 12.60
N GLU A 165 0.15 -6.66 13.65
CA GLU A 165 -0.60 -7.85 14.10
C GLU A 165 -1.58 -8.38 13.06
N ASN A 166 -2.11 -7.53 12.16
CA ASN A 166 -3.04 -7.89 11.08
C ASN A 166 -2.34 -8.19 9.75
N ALA A 167 -1.04 -7.96 9.68
CA ALA A 167 -0.25 -8.16 8.44
C ALA A 167 0.28 -9.60 8.30
N SER A 168 0.33 -10.39 9.38
CA SER A 168 0.82 -11.77 9.34
C SER A 168 0.27 -12.57 10.53
N HIS A 169 0.24 -13.90 10.41
CA HIS A 169 0.01 -14.79 11.54
C HIS A 169 1.21 -14.80 12.51
N GLY A 170 2.42 -14.57 12.01
CA GLY A 170 3.63 -14.46 12.82
C GLY A 170 3.82 -13.06 13.40
N TYR A 171 4.66 -12.98 14.43
CA TYR A 171 5.08 -11.71 15.00
C TYR A 171 5.95 -10.93 14.01
N ILE A 172 5.60 -9.68 13.78
CA ILE A 172 6.39 -8.73 12.99
C ILE A 172 6.89 -7.65 13.95
N GLU A 173 8.20 -7.57 14.10
CA GLU A 173 8.82 -6.55 14.92
C GLU A 173 8.79 -5.19 14.25
N ASP A 174 9.11 -5.15 12.98
CA ASP A 174 9.12 -3.95 12.16
C ASP A 174 8.50 -4.20 10.79
N LEU A 175 7.41 -3.49 10.49
CA LEU A 175 6.74 -3.58 9.18
C LEU A 175 7.61 -3.07 8.02
N ARG A 176 8.57 -2.17 8.31
CA ARG A 176 9.47 -1.58 7.32
C ARG A 176 10.44 -2.58 6.71
N GLU A 177 10.65 -3.73 7.38
CA GLU A 177 11.45 -4.84 6.84
C GLU A 177 10.73 -5.60 5.71
N LYS A 178 9.39 -5.49 5.66
CA LYS A 178 8.55 -6.23 4.70
C LYS A 178 7.87 -5.35 3.67
N TYR A 179 7.60 -4.10 4.01
CA TYR A 179 6.81 -3.19 3.18
C TYR A 179 7.45 -1.81 3.11
N GLN A 180 7.29 -1.17 1.97
CA GLN A 180 7.73 0.20 1.71
C GLN A 180 6.55 1.05 1.21
N ALA A 181 6.71 2.37 1.27
CA ALA A 181 5.73 3.28 0.67
C ALA A 181 5.73 3.12 -0.86
N GLY A 182 4.54 2.90 -1.42
CA GLY A 182 4.35 2.58 -2.83
C GLY A 182 4.01 1.12 -3.10
N ASP A 183 4.29 0.20 -2.17
CA ASP A 183 3.96 -1.22 -2.33
C ASP A 183 2.45 -1.42 -2.43
N THR A 184 2.05 -2.30 -3.33
CA THR A 184 0.66 -2.73 -3.48
C THR A 184 0.44 -4.05 -2.77
N VAL A 185 -0.63 -4.14 -1.99
CA VAL A 185 -1.02 -5.34 -1.26
C VAL A 185 -2.53 -5.57 -1.38
N THR A 186 -2.94 -6.82 -1.51
CA THR A 186 -4.36 -7.16 -1.42
C THR A 186 -4.73 -7.38 0.05
N VAL A 187 -5.73 -6.66 0.54
CA VAL A 187 -6.20 -6.75 1.93
C VAL A 187 -7.63 -7.27 1.99
N ALA A 188 -7.97 -7.98 3.06
CA ALA A 188 -9.35 -8.33 3.38
C ALA A 188 -9.95 -7.27 4.31
N ILE A 189 -11.19 -6.87 4.06
CA ILE A 189 -11.95 -5.94 4.90
C ILE A 189 -12.54 -6.75 6.05
N THR A 190 -12.08 -6.49 7.26
CA THR A 190 -12.50 -7.23 8.47
C THR A 190 -13.50 -6.46 9.32
N GLY A 191 -13.59 -5.14 9.13
CA GLY A 191 -14.57 -4.30 9.81
C GLY A 191 -14.88 -3.07 8.97
N LEU A 192 -16.13 -2.62 9.01
CA LEU A 192 -16.61 -1.46 8.25
C LEU A 192 -17.68 -0.73 9.05
N ASP A 193 -17.41 0.54 9.36
CA ASP A 193 -18.38 1.48 9.91
C ASP A 193 -18.56 2.63 8.92
N LYS A 194 -19.67 2.60 8.18
CA LYS A 194 -19.96 3.62 7.15
C LYS A 194 -20.38 4.97 7.74
N GLU A 195 -20.92 4.98 8.96
CA GLU A 195 -21.35 6.21 9.64
C GLU A 195 -20.14 7.00 10.13
N LYS A 196 -19.20 6.30 10.78
CA LYS A 196 -17.96 6.91 11.25
C LYS A 196 -16.88 7.01 10.17
N LYS A 197 -17.12 6.44 8.98
CA LYS A 197 -16.15 6.31 7.89
C LYS A 197 -14.85 5.63 8.35
N GLU A 198 -15.00 4.54 9.09
CA GLU A 198 -13.89 3.73 9.55
C GLU A 198 -13.88 2.37 8.85
N VAL A 199 -12.72 1.93 8.42
CA VAL A 199 -12.52 0.62 7.81
C VAL A 199 -11.32 -0.07 8.46
N THR A 200 -11.50 -1.35 8.81
CA THR A 200 -10.43 -2.19 9.35
C THR A 200 -10.04 -3.23 8.32
N VAL A 201 -8.75 -3.39 8.11
CA VAL A 201 -8.19 -4.30 7.11
C VAL A 201 -7.21 -5.29 7.73
N SER A 202 -7.10 -6.46 7.11
CA SER A 202 -6.16 -7.50 7.54
C SER A 202 -5.66 -8.31 6.34
N LEU A 203 -4.41 -8.77 6.39
CA LEU A 203 -3.84 -9.73 5.44
C LEU A 203 -4.04 -11.18 5.91
N LYS A 204 -4.30 -11.39 7.21
CA LYS A 204 -4.42 -12.73 7.81
C LYS A 204 -5.42 -13.64 7.11
N PRO A 205 -6.64 -13.18 6.73
CA PRO A 205 -7.60 -14.05 6.05
C PRO A 205 -7.13 -14.57 4.69
N LEU A 206 -6.14 -13.88 4.07
CA LEU A 206 -5.58 -14.25 2.77
C LEU A 206 -4.35 -15.16 2.89
N LEU A 207 -3.83 -15.31 4.10
CA LEU A 207 -2.69 -16.18 4.40
C LEU A 207 -3.21 -17.51 4.95
N ALA A 208 -2.55 -18.59 4.57
CA ALA A 208 -2.86 -19.90 5.16
C ALA A 208 -2.67 -19.84 6.69
N ASP A 209 -3.69 -20.26 7.44
CA ASP A 209 -3.59 -20.37 8.90
C ASP A 209 -2.71 -21.57 9.26
N PRO A 210 -1.52 -21.37 9.83
CA PRO A 210 -0.61 -22.46 10.16
C PRO A 210 -1.24 -23.44 11.17
N TRP A 211 -2.20 -22.99 11.98
CA TRP A 211 -2.85 -23.82 12.97
C TRP A 211 -3.73 -24.94 12.41
N GLN A 212 -4.11 -24.86 11.12
CA GLN A 212 -4.80 -25.96 10.44
C GLN A 212 -3.90 -27.20 10.31
N THR A 213 -2.59 -27.02 10.18
CA THR A 213 -1.62 -28.10 10.00
C THR A 213 -0.87 -28.49 11.28
N VAL A 214 -0.90 -27.64 12.32
CA VAL A 214 -0.21 -27.87 13.59
C VAL A 214 -0.53 -29.24 14.21
N PRO A 215 -1.80 -29.68 14.32
CA PRO A 215 -2.10 -30.99 14.96
C PRO A 215 -1.57 -32.22 14.20
N SER A 216 -1.41 -32.09 12.88
CA SER A 216 -0.84 -33.19 12.06
C SER A 216 0.70 -33.14 12.06
N LYS A 217 1.31 -31.99 12.15
CA LYS A 217 2.74 -31.75 12.03
C LYS A 217 3.48 -31.96 13.34
N TYR A 218 2.90 -31.49 14.44
CA TYR A 218 3.50 -31.57 15.77
C TYR A 218 2.77 -32.59 16.64
N LYS A 219 3.55 -33.43 17.33
CA LYS A 219 2.98 -34.49 18.16
C LYS A 219 3.42 -34.38 19.61
N LEU A 220 2.56 -34.81 20.51
CA LEU A 220 2.84 -34.88 21.95
C LEU A 220 4.09 -35.75 22.18
N GLY A 221 5.02 -35.26 23.00
CA GLY A 221 6.30 -35.91 23.25
C GLY A 221 7.34 -35.77 22.15
N GLY A 222 6.96 -35.29 20.97
CA GLY A 222 7.88 -35.06 19.85
C GLY A 222 8.88 -33.92 20.13
N MET A 223 10.05 -34.06 19.53
CA MET A 223 11.13 -33.03 19.63
C MET A 223 11.25 -32.27 18.33
N TYR A 224 11.23 -30.94 18.43
CA TYR A 224 11.27 -30.06 17.27
C TYR A 224 12.22 -28.88 17.50
N ILE A 225 12.83 -28.39 16.42
CA ILE A 225 13.68 -27.23 16.47
C ILE A 225 12.82 -25.97 16.44
N GLY A 226 13.12 -25.04 17.35
CA GLY A 226 12.54 -23.71 17.36
C GLY A 226 13.61 -22.62 17.50
N VAL A 227 13.24 -21.39 17.21
CA VAL A 227 14.09 -20.21 17.37
C VAL A 227 13.55 -19.36 18.51
N VAL A 228 14.42 -18.98 19.44
CA VAL A 228 14.06 -18.08 20.54
C VAL A 228 13.87 -16.66 19.99
N THR A 229 12.63 -16.18 20.01
CA THR A 229 12.26 -14.88 19.45
C THR A 229 12.03 -13.80 20.52
N GLY A 230 11.97 -14.19 21.77
CA GLY A 230 11.81 -13.21 22.86
C GLY A 230 12.12 -13.81 24.22
N ASN A 231 12.47 -12.93 25.16
CA ASN A 231 12.69 -13.24 26.56
C ASN A 231 11.76 -12.37 27.42
N SER A 232 11.13 -12.95 28.43
CA SER A 232 10.29 -12.27 29.41
C SER A 232 10.61 -12.80 30.82
N GLU A 233 10.23 -12.11 31.86
CA GLU A 233 10.41 -12.54 33.24
C GLU A 233 9.90 -13.97 33.52
N SER A 234 8.89 -14.39 32.79
CA SER A 234 8.19 -15.68 32.98
C SER A 234 8.59 -16.77 31.98
N GLY A 235 9.59 -16.53 31.11
CA GLY A 235 10.10 -17.51 30.17
C GLY A 235 10.40 -16.96 28.79
N PHE A 236 10.83 -17.86 27.92
CA PHE A 236 11.16 -17.57 26.53
C PHE A 236 9.96 -17.76 25.61
N PHE A 237 9.89 -16.91 24.57
CA PHE A 237 9.05 -17.17 23.42
C PHE A 237 9.89 -17.87 22.35
N VAL A 238 9.46 -19.05 21.97
CA VAL A 238 10.14 -19.86 20.96
C VAL A 238 9.21 -20.11 19.79
N THR A 239 9.64 -19.71 18.60
CA THR A 239 8.89 -19.87 17.37
C THR A 239 9.30 -21.16 16.68
N LEU A 240 8.35 -22.02 16.40
CA LEU A 240 8.52 -23.26 15.62
C LEU A 240 8.40 -22.97 14.12
N GLU A 241 7.41 -22.21 13.75
CA GLU A 241 7.16 -21.69 12.41
C GLU A 241 6.34 -20.41 12.48
N THR A 242 6.21 -19.68 11.38
CA THR A 242 5.47 -18.42 11.32
C THR A 242 4.04 -18.60 11.86
N GLY A 243 3.71 -17.91 12.94
CA GLY A 243 2.40 -17.98 13.60
C GLY A 243 2.24 -19.13 14.59
N VAL A 244 3.26 -19.98 14.76
CA VAL A 244 3.26 -21.08 15.74
C VAL A 244 4.41 -20.88 16.73
N TYR A 245 4.07 -20.55 17.94
CA TYR A 245 5.04 -20.31 19.00
C TYR A 245 4.65 -21.00 20.31
N SER A 246 5.65 -21.30 21.12
CA SER A 246 5.50 -21.82 22.46
C SER A 246 6.09 -20.83 23.47
N ARG A 247 5.42 -20.67 24.60
CA ARG A 247 6.00 -20.02 25.76
C ARG A 247 6.58 -21.10 26.67
N VAL A 248 7.87 -21.02 26.92
CA VAL A 248 8.65 -22.02 27.64
C VAL A 248 9.27 -21.38 28.86
N ASN A 249 9.18 -22.03 30.04
CA ASN A 249 9.82 -21.55 31.25
C ASN A 249 11.36 -21.52 31.10
N HIS A 250 12.02 -20.66 31.85
CA HIS A 250 13.47 -20.63 31.88
C HIS A 250 14.05 -21.97 32.35
N PRO A 251 14.89 -22.61 31.50
CA PRO A 251 15.55 -23.83 31.92
C PRO A 251 16.63 -23.54 32.96
N LYS A 252 16.77 -24.40 33.95
CA LYS A 252 17.67 -24.16 35.08
C LYS A 252 19.15 -24.29 34.73
N PHE A 253 19.50 -25.09 33.69
CA PHE A 253 20.88 -25.49 33.40
C PHE A 253 21.31 -25.19 31.95
N ILE A 254 20.48 -24.58 31.16
CA ILE A 254 20.77 -24.28 29.76
C ILE A 254 20.76 -22.75 29.58
N ARG A 255 21.90 -22.20 29.16
CA ARG A 255 21.97 -20.79 28.81
C ARG A 255 21.36 -20.58 27.44
N ILE A 256 20.47 -19.59 27.32
CA ILE A 256 19.71 -19.30 26.12
C ILE A 256 19.66 -17.79 25.93
N ASP A 257 19.94 -17.37 24.71
CA ASP A 257 19.84 -15.99 24.26
C ASP A 257 18.78 -15.89 23.17
N VAL A 258 18.23 -14.68 22.94
CA VAL A 258 17.32 -14.41 21.81
C VAL A 258 18.08 -14.60 20.50
N GLY A 259 17.48 -15.34 19.57
CA GLY A 259 18.12 -15.76 18.31
C GLY A 259 18.64 -17.19 18.33
N ASP A 260 18.75 -17.82 19.49
CA ASP A 260 19.24 -19.20 19.59
C ASP A 260 18.25 -20.21 18.99
N LYS A 261 18.83 -21.24 18.36
CA LYS A 261 18.06 -22.44 17.95
C LYS A 261 18.08 -23.44 19.08
N VAL A 262 16.89 -23.88 19.48
CA VAL A 262 16.68 -24.79 20.62
C VAL A 262 15.87 -25.99 20.20
N ILE A 263 16.06 -27.13 20.88
CA ILE A 263 15.19 -28.29 20.77
C ILE A 263 14.09 -28.16 21.81
N LEU A 264 12.85 -28.22 21.33
CA LEU A 264 11.64 -28.20 22.15
C LEU A 264 11.04 -29.62 22.18
N GLN A 265 10.76 -30.12 23.38
CA GLN A 265 9.87 -31.30 23.55
C GLN A 265 8.46 -30.80 23.85
N ILE A 266 7.52 -31.20 22.99
CA ILE A 266 6.11 -30.79 23.12
C ILE A 266 5.43 -31.59 24.24
N GLN A 267 4.84 -30.86 25.19
CA GLN A 267 4.08 -31.43 26.32
C GLN A 267 2.57 -31.31 26.13
N GLY A 268 2.11 -30.45 25.27
CA GLY A 268 0.70 -30.25 24.97
C GLY A 268 0.44 -29.34 23.81
N ILE A 269 -0.62 -29.61 23.07
CA ILE A 269 -1.09 -28.80 21.94
C ILE A 269 -2.56 -28.48 22.18
N ASN A 270 -2.93 -27.22 22.21
CA ASN A 270 -4.31 -26.76 22.26
C ASN A 270 -4.59 -25.95 20.98
N ALA A 271 -5.30 -26.57 20.04
CA ALA A 271 -5.61 -25.95 18.75
C ALA A 271 -6.64 -24.80 18.88
N GLU A 272 -7.59 -24.90 19.81
CA GLU A 272 -8.62 -23.87 20.01
C GLU A 272 -8.02 -22.57 20.52
N SER A 273 -7.14 -22.65 21.52
CA SER A 273 -6.46 -21.49 22.08
C SER A 273 -5.18 -21.10 21.31
N LYS A 274 -4.83 -21.84 20.23
CA LYS A 274 -3.61 -21.67 19.44
C LYS A 274 -2.36 -21.60 20.31
N ARG A 275 -2.19 -22.61 21.21
CA ARG A 275 -1.07 -22.66 22.16
C ARG A 275 -0.38 -24.01 22.15
N ILE A 276 0.96 -23.99 22.14
CA ILE A 276 1.81 -25.15 22.35
C ILE A 276 2.50 -24.99 23.71
N ARG A 277 2.44 -26.03 24.53
CA ARG A 277 3.27 -26.17 25.73
C ARG A 277 4.46 -27.03 25.39
N ALA A 278 5.66 -26.55 25.68
CA ALA A 278 6.88 -27.29 25.45
C ALA A 278 7.92 -26.98 26.51
N VAL A 279 8.96 -27.78 26.57
CA VAL A 279 10.17 -27.56 27.38
C VAL A 279 11.38 -27.56 26.47
N ILE A 280 12.36 -26.74 26.78
CA ILE A 280 13.65 -26.71 26.08
C ILE A 280 14.50 -27.85 26.63
N THR A 281 14.96 -28.73 25.75
CA THR A 281 15.81 -29.89 26.10
C THR A 281 17.28 -29.63 25.76
N ALA A 282 17.55 -28.81 24.75
CA ALA A 282 18.92 -28.48 24.35
C ALA A 282 18.98 -27.13 23.60
N ASN A 283 20.13 -26.45 23.71
CA ASN A 283 20.49 -25.33 22.86
C ASN A 283 21.45 -25.85 21.77
N ILE A 284 21.12 -25.66 20.49
CA ILE A 284 21.90 -26.16 19.36
C ILE A 284 22.61 -25.05 18.58
N THR A 285 22.52 -23.79 19.00
CA THR A 285 23.19 -22.65 18.34
C THR A 285 24.70 -22.71 18.47
N GLY A 286 25.22 -23.65 19.26
CA GLY A 286 26.63 -24.03 19.25
C GLY A 286 27.59 -22.91 19.65
N LYS A 287 27.46 -22.37 20.86
CA LYS A 287 28.64 -21.94 21.60
C LYS A 287 29.12 -23.15 22.42
N ARG A 288 29.93 -24.01 21.78
CA ARG A 288 30.81 -24.90 22.55
C ARG A 288 31.81 -23.99 23.26
N PHE A 289 31.86 -24.07 24.57
CA PHE A 289 32.92 -23.50 25.38
C PHE A 289 34.25 -24.19 25.06
#